data_563bafe069fd25b50264a1ea6bb820e1
#
_entry.id   563bafe069fd25b50264a1ea6bb820e1
#
_cell.length_a   1.000
_cell.length_b   1.000
_cell.length_c   1.000
_cell.angle_alpha   90.00
_cell.angle_beta   90.00
_cell.angle_gamma   90.00
#
_symmetry.space_group_name_H-M   'P 1'
#
loop_
_entity.id
_entity.type
_entity.pdbx_description
1 polymer ?
#
loop_
_entity_poly.entity_id
_entity_poly.type
_entity_poly.pdbx_seq_one_letter_code
_entity_poly.pdbx_strand_id
1 'polypeptide(L)'
;MVLAAAREMPAWRSRQLAAWLTDHQGLAVSASTVYRVLRREGLVKRVEYQLAAGKEYQNKTTGPHQLWATDASYFRVVGWGYYYLVTVMDDFSRFILAHKVQRDMTADSLIEVIQEAVDATGMDHVSVQDRTRLLSDNGSGYVSRAFREYLHLVGIRHILASPFHPQTNGKLERYHRTLKDDVNQVPYEVVEDLEGAIGAFVEFYNYRRYHKALRDVTPADVLEGRWEAILARRKEVQRETFGRRRLYNQEVRDTLKRGAFSPQSLGSRTVQFR
;
A
#
# COMPACT_ATOMS: atom_id res chain seq x y z
N MET A 1 -20.94 -12.68 1.32
CA MET A 1 -19.57 -12.42 0.85
C MET A 1 -19.11 -10.98 1.14
N VAL A 2 -19.70 -9.89 0.55
CA VAL A 2 -19.27 -8.51 0.81
C VAL A 2 -19.25 -8.15 2.30
N LEU A 3 -20.32 -8.47 3.03
CA LEU A 3 -20.41 -8.18 4.47
C LEU A 3 -19.44 -9.02 5.32
N ALA A 4 -19.20 -10.27 4.93
CA ALA A 4 -18.21 -11.13 5.61
C ALA A 4 -16.81 -10.52 5.46
N ALA A 5 -16.38 -10.21 4.23
CA ALA A 5 -15.10 -9.57 3.96
C ALA A 5 -14.95 -8.21 4.68
N ALA A 6 -16.03 -7.42 4.77
CA ALA A 6 -15.98 -6.13 5.47
C ALA A 6 -15.85 -6.28 7.00
N ARG A 7 -16.35 -7.37 7.57
CA ARG A 7 -16.19 -7.67 9.01
C ARG A 7 -14.79 -8.18 9.34
N GLU A 8 -14.20 -8.97 8.44
CA GLU A 8 -12.81 -9.44 8.58
C GLU A 8 -11.79 -8.33 8.39
N MET A 9 -12.11 -7.36 7.53
CA MET A 9 -11.22 -6.26 7.16
C MET A 9 -11.90 -4.89 7.36
N PRO A 10 -12.21 -4.49 8.61
CA PRO A 10 -13.02 -3.28 8.89
C PRO A 10 -12.35 -1.97 8.49
N ALA A 11 -11.02 -1.96 8.35
CA ALA A 11 -10.25 -0.79 7.91
C ALA A 11 -10.25 -0.62 6.38
N TRP A 12 -10.67 -1.62 5.62
CA TRP A 12 -10.60 -1.59 4.17
C TRP A 12 -11.72 -0.76 3.54
N ARG A 13 -11.37 -0.06 2.47
CA ARG A 13 -12.32 0.73 1.68
C ARG A 13 -13.02 -0.15 0.65
N SER A 14 -14.18 0.27 0.18
CA SER A 14 -14.99 -0.46 -0.82
C SER A 14 -14.20 -0.91 -2.04
N ARG A 15 -13.19 -0.15 -2.48
CA ARG A 15 -12.34 -0.49 -3.62
C ARG A 15 -11.40 -1.65 -3.30
N GLN A 16 -10.79 -1.65 -2.13
CA GLN A 16 -9.91 -2.72 -1.67
C GLN A 16 -10.68 -4.02 -1.49
N LEU A 17 -11.87 -3.95 -0.86
CA LEU A 17 -12.76 -5.09 -0.72
C LEU A 17 -13.22 -5.65 -2.07
N ALA A 18 -13.52 -4.78 -3.06
CA ALA A 18 -13.90 -5.22 -4.39
C ALA A 18 -12.76 -5.97 -5.10
N ALA A 19 -11.52 -5.48 -4.99
CA ALA A 19 -10.35 -6.14 -5.54
C ALA A 19 -10.10 -7.49 -4.86
N TRP A 20 -10.12 -7.53 -3.52
CA TRP A 20 -9.93 -8.74 -2.73
C TRP A 20 -10.97 -9.83 -3.06
N LEU A 21 -12.25 -9.45 -3.17
CA LEU A 21 -13.31 -10.38 -3.57
C LEU A 21 -13.08 -10.96 -4.97
N THR A 22 -12.49 -10.18 -5.87
CA THR A 22 -12.14 -10.66 -7.20
C THR A 22 -10.99 -11.65 -7.14
N ASP A 23 -9.95 -11.34 -6.35
CA ASP A 23 -8.73 -12.14 -6.27
C ASP A 23 -8.94 -13.46 -5.51
N HIS A 24 -9.66 -13.42 -4.38
CA HIS A 24 -9.75 -14.56 -3.45
C HIS A 24 -11.07 -15.33 -3.53
N GLN A 25 -12.14 -14.68 -4.00
CA GLN A 25 -13.47 -15.29 -4.06
C GLN A 25 -13.95 -15.52 -5.51
N GLY A 26 -13.15 -15.18 -6.50
CA GLY A 26 -13.50 -15.31 -7.91
C GLY A 26 -14.77 -14.53 -8.30
N LEU A 27 -15.12 -13.47 -7.57
CA LEU A 27 -16.32 -12.67 -7.76
C LEU A 27 -15.98 -11.24 -8.14
N ALA A 28 -16.11 -10.91 -9.43
CA ALA A 28 -15.94 -9.53 -9.88
C ALA A 28 -17.14 -8.67 -9.48
N VAL A 29 -16.90 -7.74 -8.56
CA VAL A 29 -17.84 -6.70 -8.12
C VAL A 29 -17.22 -5.32 -8.26
N SER A 30 -18.05 -4.32 -8.59
CA SER A 30 -17.55 -2.94 -8.62
C SER A 30 -17.43 -2.36 -7.21
N ALA A 31 -16.49 -1.44 -7.01
CA ALA A 31 -16.38 -0.68 -5.76
C ALA A 31 -17.70 0.04 -5.41
N SER A 32 -18.45 0.52 -6.41
CA SER A 32 -19.76 1.14 -6.21
C SER A 32 -20.81 0.15 -5.70
N THR A 33 -20.75 -1.11 -6.12
CA THR A 33 -21.64 -2.17 -5.60
C THR A 33 -21.32 -2.48 -4.15
N VAL A 34 -20.02 -2.65 -3.84
CA VAL A 34 -19.57 -2.84 -2.45
C VAL A 34 -20.00 -1.67 -1.58
N TYR A 35 -19.77 -0.42 -2.02
CA TYR A 35 -20.20 0.78 -1.30
C TYR A 35 -21.70 0.79 -1.00
N ARG A 36 -22.56 0.47 -2.00
CA ARG A 36 -24.02 0.43 -1.80
C ARG A 36 -24.44 -0.62 -0.78
N VAL A 37 -23.80 -1.80 -0.79
CA VAL A 37 -24.05 -2.85 0.21
C VAL A 37 -23.65 -2.35 1.60
N LEU A 38 -22.43 -1.82 1.76
CA LEU A 38 -21.95 -1.30 3.05
C LEU A 38 -22.77 -0.13 3.57
N ARG A 39 -23.22 0.77 2.67
CA ARG A 39 -24.07 1.91 3.04
C ARG A 39 -25.43 1.43 3.57
N ARG A 40 -26.05 0.45 2.92
CA ARG A 40 -27.35 -0.11 3.34
C ARG A 40 -27.25 -0.73 4.74
N GLU A 41 -26.13 -1.32 5.08
CA GLU A 41 -25.87 -1.95 6.37
C GLU A 41 -25.24 -0.98 7.41
N GLY A 42 -25.16 0.32 7.11
CA GLY A 42 -24.60 1.33 8.02
C GLY A 42 -23.08 1.23 8.24
N LEU A 43 -22.36 0.46 7.43
CA LEU A 43 -20.91 0.20 7.58
C LEU A 43 -20.02 1.19 6.84
N VAL A 44 -20.56 2.27 6.29
CA VAL A 44 -19.78 3.30 5.59
C VAL A 44 -19.20 4.29 6.57
N LYS A 45 -17.86 4.33 6.67
CA LYS A 45 -17.16 5.40 7.40
C LYS A 45 -17.24 6.72 6.61
N ARG A 46 -17.46 7.85 7.30
CA ARG A 46 -17.38 9.19 6.68
C ARG A 46 -15.97 9.39 6.11
N VAL A 47 -15.91 9.81 4.85
CA VAL A 47 -14.63 10.17 4.20
C VAL A 47 -14.35 11.63 4.56
N GLU A 48 -13.25 11.88 5.25
CA GLU A 48 -12.69 13.22 5.32
C GLU A 48 -12.11 13.58 3.95
N TYR A 49 -12.41 14.79 3.48
CA TYR A 49 -11.91 15.29 2.20
C TYR A 49 -10.38 15.39 2.24
N GLN A 50 -9.70 14.61 1.42
CA GLN A 50 -8.28 14.77 1.17
C GLN A 50 -8.09 15.73 0.01
N LEU A 51 -7.34 16.80 0.24
CA LEU A 51 -6.92 17.74 -0.80
C LEU A 51 -6.19 16.97 -1.92
N ALA A 52 -6.47 17.35 -3.16
CA ALA A 52 -5.78 16.77 -4.33
C ALA A 52 -4.28 17.03 -4.21
N ALA A 53 -3.46 16.00 -4.40
CA ALA A 53 -2.02 16.15 -4.48
C ALA A 53 -1.65 16.99 -5.71
N GLY A 54 -0.69 17.92 -5.56
CA GLY A 54 -0.15 18.71 -6.65
C GLY A 54 0.48 17.85 -7.76
N LYS A 55 0.95 18.49 -8.82
CA LYS A 55 1.51 17.83 -10.02
C LYS A 55 2.62 16.84 -9.64
N GLU A 56 2.52 15.63 -10.18
CA GLU A 56 3.49 14.57 -9.97
C GLU A 56 4.87 14.90 -10.57
N TYR A 57 5.92 14.34 -9.93
CA TYR A 57 7.31 14.43 -10.40
C TYR A 57 7.46 14.00 -11.87
N GLN A 58 8.24 14.78 -12.66
CA GLN A 58 8.31 14.61 -14.11
C GLN A 58 9.02 13.31 -14.56
N ASN A 59 9.96 12.78 -13.75
CA ASN A 59 10.72 11.56 -14.05
C ASN A 59 10.21 10.38 -13.25
N LYS A 60 9.08 9.80 -13.67
CA LYS A 60 8.51 8.62 -13.02
C LYS A 60 9.42 7.41 -13.20
N THR A 61 9.59 6.63 -12.15
CA THR A 61 10.21 5.30 -12.21
C THR A 61 9.34 4.36 -13.06
N THR A 62 9.98 3.52 -13.85
CA THR A 62 9.34 2.55 -14.76
C THR A 62 9.49 1.10 -14.29
N GLY A 63 10.32 0.86 -13.30
CA GLY A 63 10.58 -0.44 -12.70
C GLY A 63 11.11 -0.34 -11.27
N PRO A 64 11.10 -1.46 -10.54
CA PRO A 64 11.67 -1.55 -9.20
C PRO A 64 13.15 -1.15 -9.17
N HIS A 65 13.62 -0.72 -8.02
CA HIS A 65 15.01 -0.39 -7.71
C HIS A 65 15.68 0.70 -8.56
N GLN A 66 14.92 1.44 -9.37
CA GLN A 66 15.46 2.60 -10.11
C GLN A 66 15.69 3.83 -9.22
N LEU A 67 14.89 3.94 -8.17
CA LEU A 67 14.95 5.03 -7.19
C LEU A 67 14.42 4.53 -5.85
N TRP A 68 15.20 4.70 -4.81
CA TRP A 68 14.75 4.57 -3.44
C TRP A 68 14.52 5.94 -2.83
N ALA A 69 13.52 6.07 -2.01
CA ALA A 69 13.27 7.27 -1.22
C ALA A 69 13.50 6.96 0.25
N THR A 70 14.18 7.84 0.96
CA THR A 70 14.36 7.75 2.40
C THR A 70 13.87 9.03 3.08
N ASP A 71 13.30 8.85 4.25
CA ASP A 71 12.79 9.92 5.10
C ASP A 71 12.69 9.42 6.54
N ALA A 72 12.62 10.36 7.49
CA ALA A 72 12.46 10.03 8.88
C ALA A 72 11.18 10.62 9.46
N SER A 73 10.54 9.85 10.30
CA SER A 73 9.37 10.28 11.06
C SER A 73 9.62 10.06 12.54
N TYR A 74 9.17 10.98 13.40
CA TYR A 74 9.37 10.86 14.84
C TYR A 74 8.12 10.30 15.52
N PHE A 75 8.37 9.53 16.59
CA PHE A 75 7.39 8.95 17.51
C PHE A 75 7.75 9.26 18.93
N ARG A 76 6.77 9.41 19.79
CA ARG A 76 6.97 9.66 21.22
C ARG A 76 6.77 8.35 21.99
N VAL A 77 7.76 8.02 22.84
CA VAL A 77 7.67 6.96 23.84
C VAL A 77 7.53 7.62 25.21
N VAL A 78 6.55 7.21 26.01
CA VAL A 78 6.24 7.82 27.31
C VAL A 78 7.42 7.60 28.26
N GLY A 79 7.91 8.68 28.88
CA GLY A 79 9.08 8.60 29.79
C GLY A 79 10.45 8.56 29.09
N TRP A 80 10.52 8.26 27.78
CA TRP A 80 11.77 8.11 27.04
C TRP A 80 12.04 9.22 26.03
N GLY A 81 11.01 10.00 25.63
CA GLY A 81 11.15 11.09 24.68
C GLY A 81 10.81 10.71 23.25
N TYR A 82 11.52 11.31 22.27
CA TYR A 82 11.29 11.10 20.86
C TYR A 82 12.29 10.12 20.26
N TYR A 83 11.78 9.25 19.38
CA TYR A 83 12.53 8.33 18.56
C TYR A 83 12.23 8.60 17.08
N TYR A 84 13.14 8.26 16.21
CA TYR A 84 13.06 8.52 14.78
C TYR A 84 12.94 7.21 14.03
N LEU A 85 11.83 7.04 13.31
CA LEU A 85 11.70 5.94 12.35
C LEU A 85 12.31 6.39 11.02
N VAL A 86 13.46 5.83 10.68
CA VAL A 86 14.06 5.95 9.35
C VAL A 86 13.48 4.86 8.45
N THR A 87 13.06 5.24 7.25
CA THR A 87 12.41 4.32 6.30
C THR A 87 13.04 4.44 4.93
N VAL A 88 13.26 3.30 4.26
CA VAL A 88 13.67 3.23 2.85
C VAL A 88 12.57 2.56 2.05
N MET A 89 12.06 3.26 1.05
CA MET A 89 10.97 2.83 0.18
C MET A 89 11.44 2.75 -1.27
N ASP A 90 11.12 1.68 -1.98
CA ASP A 90 11.21 1.67 -3.44
C ASP A 90 10.14 2.56 -4.06
N ASP A 91 10.56 3.52 -4.88
CA ASP A 91 9.66 4.54 -5.44
C ASP A 91 8.62 3.96 -6.39
N PHE A 92 8.97 2.93 -7.15
CA PHE A 92 8.08 2.30 -8.12
C PHE A 92 7.01 1.45 -7.45
N SER A 93 7.44 0.45 -6.68
CA SER A 93 6.56 -0.52 -6.02
C SER A 93 5.94 0.02 -4.75
N ARG A 94 6.54 1.05 -4.12
CA ARG A 94 6.21 1.56 -2.78
C ARG A 94 6.47 0.55 -1.67
N PHE A 95 7.24 -0.48 -1.95
CA PHE A 95 7.64 -1.46 -0.97
C PHE A 95 8.63 -0.84 0.04
N ILE A 96 8.42 -1.08 1.31
CA ILE A 96 9.36 -0.68 2.37
C ILE A 96 10.47 -1.71 2.42
N LEU A 97 11.66 -1.31 1.96
CA LEU A 97 12.83 -2.17 1.85
C LEU A 97 13.53 -2.36 3.20
N ALA A 98 13.63 -1.27 3.96
CA ALA A 98 14.18 -1.26 5.31
C ALA A 98 13.48 -0.19 6.16
N HIS A 99 13.43 -0.42 7.47
CA HIS A 99 12.91 0.53 8.43
C HIS A 99 13.50 0.25 9.82
N LYS A 100 13.85 1.29 10.55
CA LYS A 100 14.42 1.15 11.88
C LYS A 100 14.07 2.33 12.78
N VAL A 101 13.80 2.04 14.04
CA VAL A 101 13.61 3.05 15.07
C VAL A 101 14.98 3.42 15.63
N GLN A 102 15.35 4.69 15.56
CA GLN A 102 16.63 5.25 15.94
C GLN A 102 16.46 6.31 17.04
N ARG A 103 17.48 6.48 17.89
CA ARG A 103 17.47 7.53 18.91
C ARG A 103 17.79 8.92 18.37
N ASP A 104 18.46 8.98 17.24
CA ASP A 104 18.92 10.21 16.62
C ASP A 104 18.87 10.12 15.09
N MET A 105 19.27 11.20 14.43
CA MET A 105 19.33 11.36 12.99
C MET A 105 20.77 11.61 12.53
N THR A 106 21.73 10.97 13.18
CA THR A 106 23.14 11.03 12.77
C THR A 106 23.37 10.32 11.45
N ALA A 107 24.50 10.59 10.81
CA ALA A 107 24.87 9.89 9.59
C ALA A 107 24.91 8.36 9.78
N ASP A 108 25.46 7.92 10.92
CA ASP A 108 25.60 6.49 11.22
C ASP A 108 24.24 5.80 11.35
N SER A 109 23.29 6.42 12.05
CA SER A 109 21.92 5.92 12.19
C SER A 109 21.21 5.81 10.82
N LEU A 110 21.44 6.77 9.91
CA LEU A 110 20.90 6.72 8.56
C LEU A 110 21.58 5.67 7.69
N ILE A 111 22.90 5.58 7.74
CA ILE A 111 23.73 4.60 7.02
C ILE A 111 23.29 3.18 7.34
N GLU A 112 23.05 2.90 8.62
CA GLU A 112 22.61 1.58 9.07
C GLU A 112 21.35 1.11 8.33
N VAL A 113 20.35 1.97 8.21
CA VAL A 113 19.09 1.62 7.53
C VAL A 113 19.25 1.50 6.02
N ILE A 114 20.11 2.33 5.42
CA ILE A 114 20.42 2.18 3.98
C ILE A 114 21.18 0.88 3.72
N GLN A 115 22.11 0.51 4.61
CA GLN A 115 22.86 -0.75 4.49
C GLN A 115 21.91 -1.95 4.60
N GLU A 116 20.95 -1.94 5.54
CA GLU A 116 19.93 -2.99 5.62
C GLU A 116 19.14 -3.13 4.30
N ALA A 117 18.80 -2.02 3.65
CA ALA A 117 18.14 -2.06 2.34
C ALA A 117 19.06 -2.60 1.24
N VAL A 118 20.34 -2.25 1.24
CA VAL A 118 21.35 -2.77 0.30
C VAL A 118 21.49 -4.28 0.46
N ASP A 119 21.64 -4.76 1.70
CA ASP A 119 21.81 -6.18 2.02
C ASP A 119 20.55 -6.99 1.65
N ALA A 120 19.38 -6.49 2.01
CA ALA A 120 18.10 -7.16 1.74
C ALA A 120 17.80 -7.29 0.23
N THR A 121 18.33 -6.39 -0.59
CA THR A 121 18.08 -6.38 -2.04
C THR A 121 19.23 -6.92 -2.86
N GLY A 122 20.39 -7.17 -2.26
CA GLY A 122 21.63 -7.54 -2.98
C GLY A 122 22.11 -6.42 -3.92
N MET A 123 21.83 -5.15 -3.59
CA MET A 123 22.15 -4.00 -4.44
C MET A 123 23.65 -3.80 -4.63
N ASP A 124 24.47 -4.26 -3.70
CA ASP A 124 25.94 -4.29 -3.76
C ASP A 124 26.49 -5.23 -4.85
N HIS A 125 25.73 -6.26 -5.21
CA HIS A 125 26.05 -7.20 -6.30
C HIS A 125 25.62 -6.70 -7.68
N VAL A 126 24.84 -5.64 -7.75
CA VAL A 126 24.43 -4.99 -9.01
C VAL A 126 25.57 -4.13 -9.54
N SER A 127 25.78 -4.08 -10.86
CA SER A 127 26.80 -3.22 -11.48
C SER A 127 26.53 -1.74 -11.14
N VAL A 128 27.57 -0.96 -10.87
CA VAL A 128 27.46 0.42 -10.33
C VAL A 128 26.57 1.32 -11.19
N GLN A 129 26.59 1.14 -12.50
CA GLN A 129 25.78 1.92 -13.45
C GLN A 129 24.27 1.61 -13.34
N ASP A 130 23.91 0.42 -12.85
CA ASP A 130 22.53 -0.06 -12.74
C ASP A 130 22.00 0.03 -11.32
N ARG A 131 22.85 0.48 -10.35
CA ARG A 131 22.44 0.65 -8.96
C ARG A 131 21.37 1.71 -8.83
N THR A 132 20.57 1.54 -7.81
CA THR A 132 19.53 2.50 -7.44
C THR A 132 20.08 3.91 -7.22
N ARG A 133 19.22 4.88 -7.32
CA ARG A 133 19.46 6.23 -6.82
C ARG A 133 18.74 6.41 -5.50
N LEU A 134 19.29 7.18 -4.57
CA LEU A 134 18.65 7.46 -3.29
C LEU A 134 18.17 8.89 -3.25
N LEU A 135 16.89 9.10 -3.01
CA LEU A 135 16.27 10.41 -2.79
C LEU A 135 16.07 10.62 -1.30
N SER A 136 16.55 11.74 -0.78
CA SER A 136 16.26 12.20 0.58
C SER A 136 15.88 13.69 0.61
N ASP A 137 15.42 14.16 1.75
CA ASP A 137 15.38 15.59 2.06
C ASP A 137 16.78 16.16 2.34
N ASN A 138 16.85 17.44 2.76
CA ASN A 138 18.08 18.14 3.10
C ASN A 138 18.39 18.08 4.62
N GLY A 139 17.91 17.07 5.34
CA GLY A 139 18.22 16.88 6.76
C GLY A 139 19.74 16.80 7.00
N SER A 140 20.19 17.29 8.15
CA SER A 140 21.63 17.42 8.47
C SER A 140 22.40 16.11 8.35
N GLY A 141 21.79 14.98 8.72
CA GLY A 141 22.38 13.65 8.58
C GLY A 141 22.59 13.27 7.11
N TYR A 142 21.61 13.52 6.24
CA TYR A 142 21.66 13.19 4.81
C TYR A 142 22.67 14.05 4.02
N VAL A 143 22.87 15.33 4.42
CA VAL A 143 23.86 16.21 3.78
C VAL A 143 25.25 16.12 4.38
N SER A 144 25.44 15.30 5.41
CA SER A 144 26.72 15.11 6.09
C SER A 144 27.78 14.53 5.15
N ARG A 145 29.04 14.77 5.49
CA ARG A 145 30.17 14.23 4.73
C ARG A 145 30.21 12.70 4.84
N ALA A 146 30.01 12.14 6.03
CA ALA A 146 30.04 10.69 6.26
C ALA A 146 28.99 9.95 5.44
N PHE A 147 27.76 10.46 5.39
CA PHE A 147 26.69 9.88 4.58
C PHE A 147 27.00 9.88 3.09
N ARG A 148 27.55 10.99 2.57
CA ARG A 148 27.96 11.07 1.15
C ARG A 148 29.10 10.12 0.81
N GLU A 149 30.12 10.01 1.69
CA GLU A 149 31.24 9.09 1.53
C GLU A 149 30.75 7.63 1.51
N TYR A 150 29.83 7.27 2.40
CA TYR A 150 29.19 5.97 2.39
C TYR A 150 28.45 5.68 1.07
N LEU A 151 27.59 6.58 0.62
CA LEU A 151 26.85 6.38 -0.65
C LEU A 151 27.82 6.26 -1.85
N HIS A 152 28.92 7.01 -1.84
CA HIS A 152 29.95 6.87 -2.86
C HIS A 152 30.62 5.47 -2.80
N LEU A 153 30.90 4.97 -1.60
CA LEU A 153 31.50 3.65 -1.38
C LEU A 153 30.59 2.54 -1.93
N VAL A 154 29.29 2.60 -1.62
CA VAL A 154 28.31 1.62 -2.10
C VAL A 154 27.82 1.92 -3.52
N GLY A 155 28.37 2.93 -4.21
CA GLY A 155 28.03 3.27 -5.58
C GLY A 155 26.60 3.72 -5.83
N ILE A 156 25.91 4.24 -4.82
CA ILE A 156 24.55 4.76 -4.90
C ILE A 156 24.56 6.26 -5.10
N ARG A 157 23.92 6.74 -6.20
CA ARG A 157 23.86 8.16 -6.48
C ARG A 157 22.80 8.86 -5.60
N HIS A 158 23.22 9.84 -4.83
CA HIS A 158 22.35 10.65 -3.99
C HIS A 158 21.63 11.74 -4.78
N ILE A 159 20.34 11.91 -4.52
CA ILE A 159 19.49 12.98 -5.04
C ILE A 159 18.88 13.69 -3.83
N LEU A 160 19.19 14.94 -3.65
CA LEU A 160 18.57 15.79 -2.63
C LEU A 160 17.28 16.40 -3.18
N ALA A 161 16.21 16.37 -2.40
CA ALA A 161 14.97 17.04 -2.74
C ALA A 161 15.22 18.56 -2.88
N SER A 162 14.68 19.18 -3.93
CA SER A 162 14.81 20.62 -4.09
C SER A 162 14.09 21.34 -2.96
N PRO A 163 14.69 22.39 -2.38
CA PRO A 163 14.02 23.24 -1.39
C PRO A 163 12.68 23.72 -1.96
N PHE A 164 11.63 23.70 -1.15
CA PHE A 164 10.26 24.12 -1.51
C PHE A 164 9.52 23.25 -2.54
N HIS A 165 10.01 22.04 -2.86
CA HIS A 165 9.28 21.05 -3.65
C HIS A 165 8.92 19.80 -2.81
N PRO A 166 7.95 19.88 -1.89
CA PRO A 166 7.57 18.77 -1.01
C PRO A 166 6.99 17.57 -1.78
N GLN A 167 6.67 17.76 -3.05
CA GLN A 167 6.10 16.71 -3.90
C GLN A 167 7.06 15.56 -4.19
N THR A 168 8.36 15.79 -4.03
CA THR A 168 9.41 14.82 -4.36
C THR A 168 9.38 13.63 -3.39
N ASN A 169 9.00 13.84 -2.13
CA ASN A 169 8.89 12.81 -1.09
C ASN A 169 7.42 12.44 -0.75
N GLY A 170 6.46 12.93 -1.55
CA GLY A 170 5.03 12.80 -1.24
C GLY A 170 4.48 11.36 -1.13
N LYS A 171 5.22 10.35 -1.65
CA LYS A 171 4.87 8.94 -1.48
C LYS A 171 5.20 8.48 -0.06
N LEU A 172 6.39 8.83 0.43
CA LEU A 172 6.88 8.48 1.75
C LEU A 172 6.16 9.28 2.85
N GLU A 173 5.88 10.58 2.63
CA GLU A 173 5.03 11.38 3.52
C GLU A 173 3.64 10.75 3.71
N ARG A 174 3.02 10.27 2.62
CA ARG A 174 1.73 9.59 2.68
C ARG A 174 1.82 8.25 3.40
N TYR A 175 2.90 7.53 3.24
CA TYR A 175 3.18 6.32 4.01
C TYR A 175 3.29 6.65 5.50
N HIS A 176 4.13 7.62 5.90
CA HIS A 176 4.30 8.02 7.29
C HIS A 176 3.00 8.51 7.92
N ARG A 177 2.17 9.26 7.18
CA ARG A 177 0.84 9.65 7.67
C ARG A 177 -0.04 8.42 7.96
N THR A 178 -0.08 7.47 7.03
CA THR A 178 -0.88 6.25 7.21
C THR A 178 -0.36 5.39 8.35
N LEU A 179 0.95 5.29 8.49
CA LEU A 179 1.59 4.60 9.61
C LEU A 179 1.22 5.27 10.95
N LYS A 180 1.33 6.59 11.03
CA LYS A 180 0.97 7.35 12.25
C LYS A 180 -0.51 7.22 12.60
N ASP A 181 -1.40 7.21 11.62
CA ASP A 181 -2.83 7.02 11.83
C ASP A 181 -3.13 5.64 12.45
N ASP A 182 -2.29 4.64 12.22
CA ASP A 182 -2.44 3.28 12.74
C ASP A 182 -1.68 3.10 14.06
N VAL A 183 -0.39 3.42 14.09
CA VAL A 183 0.53 3.15 15.21
C VAL A 183 0.28 4.11 16.39
N ASN A 184 -0.06 5.38 16.18
CA ASN A 184 -0.30 6.34 17.26
C ASN A 184 -1.67 6.20 17.97
N GLN A 185 -2.40 5.13 17.74
CA GLN A 185 -3.69 4.90 18.42
C GLN A 185 -3.53 4.60 19.92
N VAL A 186 -2.37 4.13 20.33
CA VAL A 186 -2.03 3.84 21.73
C VAL A 186 -0.69 4.50 22.10
N PRO A 187 -0.52 4.94 23.36
CA PRO A 187 0.78 5.37 23.84
C PRO A 187 1.71 4.16 24.06
N TYR A 188 2.99 4.31 23.75
CA TYR A 188 4.01 3.30 23.99
C TYR A 188 4.84 3.68 25.22
N GLU A 189 5.06 2.72 26.12
CA GLU A 189 5.88 2.88 27.33
C GLU A 189 7.30 2.34 27.15
N VAL A 190 7.48 1.42 26.20
CA VAL A 190 8.79 0.85 25.84
C VAL A 190 9.01 0.92 24.33
N VAL A 191 10.26 1.01 23.92
CA VAL A 191 10.63 1.18 22.50
C VAL A 191 10.32 -0.07 21.68
N GLU A 192 10.51 -1.24 22.28
CA GLU A 192 10.29 -2.54 21.69
C GLU A 192 8.83 -2.74 21.26
N ASP A 193 7.87 -2.22 22.02
CA ASP A 193 6.45 -2.27 21.65
C ASP A 193 6.16 -1.38 20.42
N LEU A 194 6.78 -0.19 20.36
CA LEU A 194 6.71 0.68 19.20
C LEU A 194 7.33 0.01 17.96
N GLU A 195 8.50 -0.59 18.10
CA GLU A 195 9.16 -1.33 17.02
C GLU A 195 8.30 -2.50 16.52
N GLY A 196 7.72 -3.27 17.45
CA GLY A 196 6.80 -4.36 17.12
C GLY A 196 5.56 -3.89 16.35
N ALA A 197 4.95 -2.78 16.78
CA ALA A 197 3.79 -2.19 16.09
C ALA A 197 4.14 -1.67 14.69
N ILE A 198 5.30 -1.01 14.55
CA ILE A 198 5.81 -0.54 13.25
C ILE A 198 6.10 -1.74 12.33
N GLY A 199 6.77 -2.78 12.83
CA GLY A 199 7.08 -3.99 12.06
C GLY A 199 5.81 -4.68 11.56
N ALA A 200 4.80 -4.85 12.42
CA ALA A 200 3.50 -5.40 12.04
C ALA A 200 2.78 -4.56 10.98
N PHE A 201 2.85 -3.23 11.11
CA PHE A 201 2.30 -2.34 10.10
C PHE A 201 3.04 -2.44 8.76
N VAL A 202 4.37 -2.51 8.75
CA VAL A 202 5.17 -2.65 7.52
C VAL A 202 4.86 -3.97 6.81
N GLU A 203 4.74 -5.06 7.56
CA GLU A 203 4.32 -6.36 7.03
C GLU A 203 2.95 -6.26 6.36
N PHE A 204 1.96 -5.69 7.05
CA PHE A 204 0.64 -5.45 6.49
C PHE A 204 0.70 -4.54 5.25
N TYR A 205 1.47 -3.45 5.32
CA TYR A 205 1.61 -2.48 4.24
C TYR A 205 2.20 -3.11 2.97
N ASN A 206 3.27 -3.88 3.12
CA ASN A 206 3.98 -4.50 2.02
C ASN A 206 3.21 -5.64 1.36
N TYR A 207 2.59 -6.53 2.15
CA TYR A 207 2.08 -7.81 1.65
C TYR A 207 0.56 -7.92 1.61
N ARG A 208 -0.17 -7.06 2.34
CA ARG A 208 -1.63 -7.20 2.45
C ARG A 208 -2.40 -5.97 2.00
N ARG A 209 -1.83 -4.78 2.12
CA ARG A 209 -2.52 -3.56 1.79
C ARG A 209 -2.59 -3.31 0.30
N TYR A 210 -3.80 -3.26 -0.26
CA TYR A 210 -4.04 -2.85 -1.64
C TYR A 210 -3.92 -1.34 -1.83
N HIS A 211 -3.12 -0.92 -2.82
CA HIS A 211 -2.83 0.48 -3.11
C HIS A 211 -3.52 0.95 -4.38
N LYS A 212 -4.36 1.99 -4.26
CA LYS A 212 -5.05 2.60 -5.42
C LYS A 212 -4.09 2.99 -6.54
N ALA A 213 -2.94 3.56 -6.19
CA ALA A 213 -1.95 3.99 -7.17
C ALA A 213 -1.20 2.84 -7.84
N LEU A 214 -1.24 1.65 -7.26
CA LEU A 214 -0.72 0.40 -7.82
C LEU A 214 -1.82 -0.46 -8.47
N ARG A 215 -2.96 0.12 -8.85
CA ARG A 215 -4.12 -0.59 -9.43
C ARG A 215 -4.72 -1.63 -8.48
N ASP A 216 -4.70 -1.32 -7.18
CA ASP A 216 -5.22 -2.16 -6.11
C ASP A 216 -4.52 -3.53 -5.99
N VAL A 217 -3.22 -3.56 -6.21
CA VAL A 217 -2.32 -4.67 -5.82
C VAL A 217 -1.45 -4.25 -4.64
N THR A 218 -0.74 -5.20 -4.02
CA THR A 218 0.18 -4.92 -2.92
C THR A 218 1.53 -4.39 -3.42
N PRO A 219 2.31 -3.68 -2.59
CA PRO A 219 3.69 -3.31 -2.91
C PRO A 219 4.56 -4.52 -3.27
N ALA A 220 4.43 -5.63 -2.55
CA ALA A 220 5.15 -6.87 -2.82
C ALA A 220 4.83 -7.45 -4.20
N ASP A 221 3.55 -7.44 -4.62
CA ASP A 221 3.18 -7.90 -5.96
C ASP A 221 3.84 -7.09 -7.07
N VAL A 222 4.03 -5.78 -6.84
CA VAL A 222 4.70 -4.92 -7.82
C VAL A 222 6.20 -5.12 -7.80
N LEU A 223 6.83 -5.21 -6.61
CA LEU A 223 8.26 -5.42 -6.46
C LEU A 223 8.70 -6.74 -7.12
N GLU A 224 7.94 -7.80 -6.90
CA GLU A 224 8.22 -9.14 -7.40
C GLU A 224 7.69 -9.40 -8.83
N GLY A 225 7.10 -8.39 -9.48
CA GLY A 225 6.62 -8.48 -10.86
C GLY A 225 5.33 -9.29 -11.06
N ARG A 226 4.63 -9.69 -9.97
CA ARG A 226 3.38 -10.47 -10.06
C ARG A 226 2.17 -9.66 -10.49
N TRP A 227 2.23 -8.33 -10.41
CA TRP A 227 1.09 -7.43 -10.59
C TRP A 227 0.42 -7.55 -11.96
N GLU A 228 1.17 -7.82 -13.04
CA GLU A 228 0.61 -7.99 -14.38
C GLU A 228 -0.26 -9.24 -14.49
N ALA A 229 0.22 -10.36 -13.95
CA ALA A 229 -0.53 -11.61 -13.90
C ALA A 229 -1.82 -11.47 -13.06
N ILE A 230 -1.75 -10.79 -11.92
CA ILE A 230 -2.92 -10.49 -11.08
C ILE A 230 -3.95 -9.67 -11.87
N LEU A 231 -3.52 -8.61 -12.57
CA LEU A 231 -4.42 -7.79 -13.36
C LEU A 231 -5.03 -8.54 -14.56
N ALA A 232 -4.26 -9.43 -15.19
CA ALA A 232 -4.77 -10.30 -16.25
C ALA A 232 -5.82 -11.28 -15.69
N ARG A 233 -5.55 -11.92 -14.57
CA ARG A 233 -6.50 -12.83 -13.90
C ARG A 233 -7.79 -12.10 -13.50
N ARG A 234 -7.71 -10.87 -12.99
CA ARG A 234 -8.90 -10.05 -12.68
C ARG A 234 -9.79 -9.81 -13.88
N LYS A 235 -9.19 -9.55 -15.06
CA LYS A 235 -9.95 -9.37 -16.32
C LYS A 235 -10.69 -10.66 -16.71
N GLU A 236 -10.07 -11.80 -16.50
CA GLU A 236 -10.67 -13.10 -16.78
C GLU A 236 -11.86 -13.38 -15.84
N VAL A 237 -11.64 -13.24 -14.52
CA VAL A 237 -12.69 -13.37 -13.50
C VAL A 237 -13.86 -12.41 -13.78
N GLN A 238 -13.57 -11.20 -14.25
CA GLN A 238 -14.60 -10.24 -14.63
C GLN A 238 -15.42 -10.74 -15.82
N ARG A 239 -14.77 -11.28 -16.87
CA ARG A 239 -15.46 -11.86 -18.04
C ARG A 239 -16.36 -13.02 -17.66
N GLU A 240 -15.83 -13.96 -16.87
CA GLU A 240 -16.58 -15.12 -16.38
C GLU A 240 -17.77 -14.70 -15.52
N THR A 241 -17.58 -13.74 -14.62
CA THR A 241 -18.65 -13.22 -13.76
C THR A 241 -19.77 -12.57 -14.59
N PHE A 242 -19.41 -11.78 -15.58
CA PHE A 242 -20.41 -11.16 -16.47
C PHE A 242 -21.11 -12.19 -17.36
N GLY A 243 -20.40 -13.21 -17.85
CA GLY A 243 -20.98 -14.33 -18.57
C GLY A 243 -22.03 -15.06 -17.73
N ARG A 244 -21.68 -15.48 -16.51
CA ARG A 244 -22.62 -16.13 -15.58
C ARG A 244 -23.85 -15.27 -15.27
N ARG A 245 -23.67 -13.97 -15.03
CA ARG A 245 -24.79 -13.04 -14.80
C ARG A 245 -25.70 -12.88 -16.02
N ARG A 246 -25.12 -12.89 -17.22
CA ARG A 246 -25.92 -12.81 -18.48
C ARG A 246 -26.79 -14.06 -18.63
N LEU A 247 -26.23 -15.25 -18.46
CA LEU A 247 -26.97 -16.50 -18.53
C LEU A 247 -28.09 -16.55 -17.49
N TYR A 248 -27.78 -16.24 -16.23
CA TYR A 248 -28.79 -16.20 -15.17
C TYR A 248 -29.95 -15.22 -15.49
N ASN A 249 -29.63 -14.01 -15.97
CA ASN A 249 -30.66 -13.04 -16.33
C ASN A 249 -31.50 -13.49 -17.53
N GLN A 250 -30.91 -14.26 -18.45
CA GLN A 250 -31.61 -14.85 -19.57
C GLN A 250 -32.61 -15.94 -19.11
N GLU A 251 -32.16 -16.87 -18.28
CA GLU A 251 -32.98 -17.92 -17.67
C GLU A 251 -34.16 -17.33 -16.89
N VAL A 252 -33.92 -16.31 -16.05
CA VAL A 252 -35.00 -15.61 -15.33
C VAL A 252 -36.01 -14.99 -16.29
N ARG A 253 -35.59 -14.34 -17.38
CA ARG A 253 -36.50 -13.76 -18.36
C ARG A 253 -37.32 -14.83 -19.06
N ASP A 254 -36.69 -15.94 -19.45
CA ASP A 254 -37.38 -17.04 -20.16
C ASP A 254 -38.38 -17.74 -19.25
N THR A 255 -38.05 -17.89 -17.96
CA THR A 255 -38.97 -18.41 -16.93
C THR A 255 -40.17 -17.50 -16.73
N LEU A 256 -39.96 -16.18 -16.66
CA LEU A 256 -41.04 -15.19 -16.55
C LEU A 256 -41.94 -15.21 -17.78
N LYS A 257 -41.38 -15.33 -19.00
CA LYS A 257 -42.16 -15.41 -20.26
C LYS A 257 -43.01 -16.69 -20.35
N ARG A 258 -42.56 -17.80 -19.77
CA ARG A 258 -43.29 -19.07 -19.74
C ARG A 258 -44.41 -19.13 -18.69
N GLY A 259 -44.65 -18.04 -17.95
CA GLY A 259 -45.74 -17.95 -16.97
C GLY A 259 -45.51 -18.79 -15.70
N ALA A 260 -44.28 -19.29 -15.46
CA ALA A 260 -43.95 -20.12 -14.32
C ALA A 260 -43.70 -19.35 -13.00
N PHE A 261 -43.92 -18.00 -13.01
CA PHE A 261 -43.63 -17.17 -11.85
C PHE A 261 -44.91 -16.51 -11.33
N SER A 262 -45.39 -16.99 -10.16
CA SER A 262 -46.34 -16.24 -9.36
C SER A 262 -45.58 -15.18 -8.52
N PRO A 263 -46.05 -13.93 -8.40
CA PRO A 263 -45.40 -12.88 -7.63
C PRO A 263 -45.16 -13.23 -6.14
N GLN A 264 -45.84 -14.23 -5.63
CA GLN A 264 -45.74 -14.66 -4.22
C GLN A 264 -44.51 -15.55 -3.90
N SER A 265 -43.76 -16.02 -4.90
CA SER A 265 -42.57 -16.88 -4.66
C SER A 265 -41.25 -16.10 -4.56
N LEU A 266 -41.26 -14.79 -4.70
CA LEU A 266 -40.07 -13.91 -4.62
C LEU A 266 -39.64 -13.55 -3.18
N GLY A 267 -40.43 -13.97 -2.17
CA GLY A 267 -40.27 -13.49 -0.79
C GLY A 267 -39.17 -14.13 0.05
N SER A 268 -38.47 -15.20 -0.36
CA SER A 268 -37.60 -15.92 0.56
C SER A 268 -36.40 -16.69 0.00
N ARG A 269 -35.94 -16.38 -1.21
CA ARG A 269 -34.68 -16.96 -1.67
C ARG A 269 -33.55 -15.95 -1.64
N THR A 270 -32.94 -15.82 -0.46
CA THR A 270 -31.56 -15.33 -0.33
C THR A 270 -30.68 -16.27 -1.13
N VAL A 271 -30.18 -15.82 -2.28
CA VAL A 271 -29.25 -16.60 -3.10
C VAL A 271 -27.95 -16.74 -2.29
N GLN A 272 -27.77 -17.88 -1.64
CA GLN A 272 -26.47 -18.31 -1.12
C GLN A 272 -25.61 -18.69 -2.34
N PHE A 273 -24.73 -17.80 -2.75
CA PHE A 273 -23.60 -18.16 -3.61
C PHE A 273 -22.59 -18.89 -2.71
N ARG A 274 -22.43 -20.16 -2.92
CA ARG A 274 -21.26 -20.93 -2.46
C ARG A 274 -20.04 -20.59 -3.29
#